data_952a6266755e6390452c09b33e88632d
#
_entry.id   952a6266755e6390452c09b33e88632d
#
_cell.length_a   1.000
_cell.length_b   1.000
_cell.length_c   1.000
_cell.angle_alpha   90.00
_cell.angle_beta   90.00
_cell.angle_gamma   90.00
#
_symmetry.space_group_name_H-M   'P 1'
#
loop_
_entity.id
_entity.type
_entity.pdbx_description
1 polymer ?
#
loop_
_entity_poly.entity_id
_entity_poly.type
_entity_poly.pdbx_seq_one_letter_code
_entity_poly.pdbx_strand_id
1 'polypeptide(L)'
;MNYFVTAIGTDCGKTLFSAILCEALKADYWKPVQAGFPRDSDTVKSLLSNNVTHFHPETYLLNTPASPHAAAKIDGVTIDLNTFSLPQTEKDLIIEGAGGCLVPLNDDDFVISLAKKFKAEVILVSNLYLGSINHTLLSADYLKRNNFPVKGIVFNGPSNPESERLILKHTGYRCLLRINQEETVTNETMMKYANQLRLSWQ
;
A
#
# COMPACT_ATOMS: atom_id res chain seq x y z
N MET A 1 9.86 12.14 -3.44
CA MET A 1 10.09 11.12 -2.38
C MET A 1 9.47 9.78 -2.77
N ASN A 2 9.88 8.65 -2.14
CA ASN A 2 9.28 7.33 -2.41
C ASN A 2 8.46 6.92 -1.19
N TYR A 3 7.20 6.56 -1.41
CA TYR A 3 6.30 6.05 -0.38
C TYR A 3 5.91 4.61 -0.71
N PHE A 4 6.05 3.70 0.26
CA PHE A 4 5.69 2.30 0.10
C PHE A 4 4.41 1.99 0.86
N VAL A 5 3.34 1.73 0.14
CA VAL A 5 2.03 1.38 0.71
C VAL A 5 1.98 -0.12 0.96
N THR A 6 1.99 -0.52 2.21
CA THR A 6 1.75 -1.90 2.65
C THR A 6 0.50 -1.99 3.52
N ALA A 7 0.10 -3.18 3.89
CA ALA A 7 -1.05 -3.39 4.76
C ALA A 7 -0.83 -4.54 5.74
N ILE A 8 -1.79 -4.73 6.63
CA ILE A 8 -1.80 -5.86 7.56
C ILE A 8 -2.23 -7.19 6.90
N GLY A 9 -2.62 -7.15 5.62
CA GLY A 9 -3.07 -8.30 4.85
C GLY A 9 -3.53 -7.93 3.44
N THR A 10 -4.20 -8.88 2.79
CA THR A 10 -4.90 -8.67 1.51
C THR A 10 -6.24 -7.98 1.78
N ASP A 11 -6.79 -7.30 0.77
CA ASP A 11 -8.10 -6.62 0.81
C ASP A 11 -8.27 -5.57 1.94
N CYS A 12 -7.15 -5.04 2.43
CA CYS A 12 -7.14 -4.00 3.46
C CYS A 12 -7.36 -2.58 2.90
N GLY A 13 -7.48 -2.40 1.58
CA GLY A 13 -7.70 -1.10 0.94
C GLY A 13 -6.44 -0.38 0.50
N LYS A 14 -5.32 -1.09 0.26
CA LYS A 14 -4.09 -0.49 -0.30
C LYS A 14 -4.35 0.28 -1.58
N THR A 15 -5.03 -0.35 -2.54
CA THR A 15 -5.30 0.20 -3.87
C THR A 15 -6.15 1.49 -3.79
N LEU A 16 -7.18 1.49 -2.94
CA LEU A 16 -7.98 2.69 -2.67
C LEU A 16 -7.13 3.80 -2.04
N PHE A 17 -6.34 3.47 -1.02
CA PHE A 17 -5.47 4.46 -0.39
C PHE A 17 -4.37 4.96 -1.34
N SER A 18 -3.78 4.09 -2.16
CA SER A 18 -2.81 4.49 -3.19
C SER A 18 -3.43 5.49 -4.18
N ALA A 19 -4.68 5.27 -4.60
CA ALA A 19 -5.40 6.22 -5.44
C ALA A 19 -5.61 7.57 -4.73
N ILE A 20 -6.06 7.56 -3.47
CA ILE A 20 -6.22 8.79 -2.67
C ILE A 20 -4.88 9.53 -2.53
N LEU A 21 -3.79 8.81 -2.31
CA LEU A 21 -2.46 9.39 -2.15
C LEU A 21 -1.94 9.99 -3.45
N CYS A 22 -2.12 9.29 -4.59
CA CYS A 22 -1.81 9.82 -5.92
C CYS A 22 -2.64 11.08 -6.23
N GLU A 23 -3.94 11.09 -5.89
CA GLU A 23 -4.79 12.26 -6.07
C GLU A 23 -4.37 13.43 -5.18
N ALA A 24 -4.00 13.16 -3.92
CA ALA A 24 -3.60 14.17 -2.96
C ALA A 24 -2.27 14.85 -3.34
N LEU A 25 -1.26 14.07 -3.72
CA LEU A 25 0.10 14.54 -3.96
C LEU A 25 0.40 14.82 -5.44
N LYS A 26 -0.49 14.43 -6.36
CA LYS A 26 -0.22 14.42 -7.81
C LYS A 26 1.02 13.58 -8.15
N ALA A 27 1.21 12.51 -7.36
CA ALA A 27 2.34 11.61 -7.43
C ALA A 27 2.20 10.62 -8.59
N ASP A 28 3.32 10.02 -9.01
CA ASP A 28 3.33 8.90 -9.92
C ASP A 28 3.08 7.59 -9.17
N TYR A 29 2.62 6.56 -9.87
CA TYR A 29 2.23 5.28 -9.30
C TYR A 29 3.00 4.12 -9.91
N TRP A 30 3.39 3.17 -9.06
CA TRP A 30 4.02 1.94 -9.47
C TRP A 30 3.56 0.76 -8.60
N LYS A 31 3.11 -0.29 -9.27
CA LYS A 31 2.83 -1.61 -8.69
C LYS A 31 3.93 -2.58 -9.12
N PRO A 32 5.01 -2.79 -8.34
CA PRO A 32 6.14 -3.62 -8.75
C PRO A 32 5.77 -5.05 -9.15
N VAL A 33 4.84 -5.64 -8.40
CA VAL A 33 4.33 -7.00 -8.63
C VAL A 33 2.81 -6.98 -8.62
N GLN A 34 2.21 -7.39 -9.72
CA GLN A 34 0.79 -7.70 -9.85
C GLN A 34 0.61 -9.21 -9.99
N ALA A 35 -0.30 -9.79 -9.20
CA ALA A 35 -0.71 -11.19 -9.31
C ALA A 35 -2.24 -11.26 -9.47
N GLY A 36 -2.69 -11.80 -10.60
CA GLY A 36 -4.10 -11.87 -10.97
C GLY A 36 -4.66 -10.58 -11.55
N PHE A 37 -5.91 -10.63 -11.97
CA PHE A 37 -6.67 -9.55 -12.61
C PHE A 37 -8.01 -9.34 -11.89
N PRO A 38 -8.58 -8.09 -11.93
CA PRO A 38 -8.06 -6.89 -12.62
C PRO A 38 -6.78 -6.36 -11.96
N ARG A 39 -5.99 -5.58 -12.73
CA ARG A 39 -4.75 -4.99 -12.17
C ARG A 39 -5.09 -3.84 -11.22
N ASP A 40 -4.32 -3.73 -10.14
CA ASP A 40 -4.45 -2.61 -9.19
C ASP A 40 -4.16 -1.26 -9.86
N SER A 41 -3.20 -1.22 -10.80
CA SER A 41 -2.88 -0.04 -11.60
C SER A 41 -4.08 0.48 -12.41
N ASP A 42 -4.88 -0.41 -13.00
CA ASP A 42 -6.10 -0.03 -13.73
C ASP A 42 -7.17 0.50 -12.77
N THR A 43 -7.31 -0.13 -11.61
CA THR A 43 -8.23 0.33 -10.55
C THR A 43 -7.83 1.71 -10.04
N VAL A 44 -6.55 1.93 -9.69
CA VAL A 44 -6.07 3.25 -9.26
C VAL A 44 -6.35 4.30 -10.33
N LYS A 45 -6.03 3.99 -11.60
CA LYS A 45 -6.24 4.90 -12.73
C LYS A 45 -7.71 5.29 -12.88
N SER A 46 -8.64 4.36 -12.70
CA SER A 46 -10.07 4.62 -12.83
C SER A 46 -10.64 5.52 -11.72
N LEU A 47 -9.97 5.56 -10.56
CA LEU A 47 -10.38 6.36 -9.39
C LEU A 47 -9.84 7.79 -9.40
N LEU A 48 -8.83 8.09 -10.22
CA LEU A 48 -8.23 9.42 -10.26
C LEU A 48 -9.07 10.40 -11.08
N SER A 49 -9.17 11.62 -10.57
CA SER A 49 -9.74 12.76 -11.32
C SER A 49 -8.65 13.58 -12.04
N ASN A 50 -7.39 13.42 -11.67
CA ASN A 50 -6.27 14.10 -12.29
C ASN A 50 -5.70 13.29 -13.48
N ASN A 51 -5.07 14.00 -14.42
CA ASN A 51 -4.41 13.40 -15.58
C ASN A 51 -2.88 13.56 -15.58
N VAL A 52 -2.30 13.95 -14.43
CA VAL A 52 -0.86 14.19 -14.30
C VAL A 52 -0.10 13.04 -13.66
N THR A 53 -0.80 12.10 -13.01
CA THR A 53 -0.22 10.89 -12.46
C THR A 53 0.26 9.97 -13.59
N HIS A 54 1.55 9.66 -13.62
CA HIS A 54 2.09 8.66 -14.53
C HIS A 54 2.07 7.27 -13.88
N PHE A 55 1.69 6.24 -14.65
CA PHE A 55 1.64 4.85 -14.23
C PHE A 55 2.82 4.10 -14.80
N HIS A 56 3.72 3.64 -13.94
CA HIS A 56 4.85 2.85 -14.37
C HIS A 56 4.48 1.38 -14.53
N PRO A 57 5.01 0.68 -15.53
CA PRO A 57 4.69 -0.73 -15.76
C PRO A 57 5.15 -1.60 -14.59
N GLU A 58 4.38 -2.64 -14.31
CA GLU A 58 4.73 -3.66 -13.34
C GLU A 58 6.04 -4.35 -13.77
N THR A 59 6.94 -4.63 -12.82
CA THR A 59 8.13 -5.44 -13.10
C THR A 59 7.75 -6.91 -13.32
N TYR A 60 6.80 -7.40 -12.51
CA TYR A 60 6.21 -8.72 -12.67
C TYR A 60 4.70 -8.63 -12.76
N LEU A 61 4.17 -9.07 -13.90
CA LEU A 61 2.75 -9.23 -14.13
C LEU A 61 2.44 -10.72 -14.20
N LEU A 62 1.85 -11.26 -13.14
CA LEU A 62 1.54 -12.67 -12.98
C LEU A 62 0.04 -12.90 -13.24
N ASN A 63 -0.29 -13.97 -13.97
CA ASN A 63 -1.68 -14.29 -14.32
C ASN A 63 -2.46 -14.90 -13.15
N THR A 64 -1.77 -15.67 -12.31
CA THR A 64 -2.40 -16.42 -11.22
C THR A 64 -2.74 -15.51 -10.04
N PRO A 65 -4.01 -15.47 -9.57
CA PRO A 65 -4.41 -14.67 -8.41
C PRO A 65 -4.02 -15.39 -7.10
N ALA A 66 -2.73 -15.33 -6.77
CA ALA A 66 -2.17 -15.91 -5.55
C ALA A 66 -1.09 -14.98 -4.97
N SER A 67 -0.48 -15.39 -3.85
CA SER A 67 0.70 -14.67 -3.34
C SER A 67 1.83 -14.68 -4.38
N PRO A 68 2.65 -13.63 -4.49
CA PRO A 68 3.64 -13.48 -5.55
C PRO A 68 4.50 -14.72 -5.82
N HIS A 69 5.09 -15.32 -4.77
CA HIS A 69 5.92 -16.51 -4.91
C HIS A 69 5.13 -17.72 -5.48
N ALA A 70 3.88 -17.90 -5.05
CA ALA A 70 3.03 -19.00 -5.51
C ALA A 70 2.55 -18.76 -6.95
N ALA A 71 2.12 -17.53 -7.26
CA ALA A 71 1.74 -17.13 -8.61
C ALA A 71 2.92 -17.30 -9.58
N ALA A 72 4.10 -16.83 -9.21
CA ALA A 72 5.31 -16.96 -10.02
C ALA A 72 5.65 -18.43 -10.30
N LYS A 73 5.55 -19.30 -9.29
CA LYS A 73 5.79 -20.74 -9.45
C LYS A 73 4.81 -21.38 -10.44
N ILE A 74 3.52 -21.03 -10.36
CA ILE A 74 2.48 -21.55 -11.27
C ILE A 74 2.70 -21.02 -12.69
N ASP A 75 3.02 -19.73 -12.82
CA ASP A 75 3.22 -19.07 -14.12
C ASP A 75 4.62 -19.36 -14.73
N GLY A 76 5.46 -20.16 -14.08
CA GLY A 76 6.81 -20.49 -14.57
C GLY A 76 7.79 -19.31 -14.54
N VAL A 77 7.58 -18.34 -13.64
CA VAL A 77 8.40 -17.13 -13.49
C VAL A 77 9.22 -17.23 -12.21
N THR A 78 10.45 -16.70 -12.21
CA THR A 78 11.25 -16.52 -10.99
C THR A 78 11.31 -15.05 -10.66
N ILE A 79 10.87 -14.69 -9.46
CA ILE A 79 10.98 -13.32 -8.95
C ILE A 79 12.35 -13.15 -8.30
N ASP A 80 13.17 -12.25 -8.84
CA ASP A 80 14.47 -11.85 -8.28
C ASP A 80 14.38 -10.40 -7.80
N LEU A 81 14.73 -10.15 -6.53
CA LEU A 81 14.74 -8.80 -5.95
C LEU A 81 15.66 -7.84 -6.74
N ASN A 82 16.71 -8.36 -7.36
CA ASN A 82 17.66 -7.54 -8.14
C ASN A 82 17.07 -6.99 -9.45
N THR A 83 16.07 -7.65 -10.01
CA THR A 83 15.40 -7.22 -11.24
C THR A 83 14.61 -5.92 -11.06
N PHE A 84 14.14 -5.64 -9.84
CA PHE A 84 13.38 -4.41 -9.58
C PHE A 84 14.28 -3.18 -9.65
N SER A 85 13.95 -2.28 -10.55
CA SER A 85 14.58 -0.97 -10.71
C SER A 85 13.59 0.13 -10.42
N LEU A 86 14.00 1.12 -9.64
CA LEU A 86 13.13 2.26 -9.30
C LEU A 86 12.82 3.05 -10.57
N PRO A 87 11.56 3.30 -10.91
CA PRO A 87 11.18 4.17 -12.01
C PRO A 87 11.76 5.57 -11.85
N GLN A 88 12.19 6.16 -12.98
CA GLN A 88 12.69 7.53 -12.98
C GLN A 88 11.50 8.50 -13.02
N THR A 89 11.41 9.38 -12.04
CA THR A 89 10.41 10.44 -11.96
C THR A 89 10.93 11.63 -11.14
N GLU A 90 10.49 12.83 -11.48
CA GLU A 90 10.76 14.05 -10.70
C GLU A 90 9.70 14.28 -9.61
N LYS A 91 8.61 13.51 -9.64
CA LYS A 91 7.52 13.57 -8.67
C LYS A 91 7.75 12.62 -7.51
N ASP A 92 6.91 12.73 -6.51
CA ASP A 92 6.73 11.68 -5.52
C ASP A 92 6.30 10.39 -6.21
N LEU A 93 6.76 9.23 -5.72
CA LEU A 93 6.41 7.93 -6.25
C LEU A 93 5.68 7.11 -5.20
N ILE A 94 4.48 6.67 -5.54
CA ILE A 94 3.71 5.75 -4.72
C ILE A 94 3.97 4.33 -5.20
N ILE A 95 4.61 3.54 -4.34
CA ILE A 95 4.94 2.14 -4.60
C ILE A 95 3.95 1.27 -3.83
N GLU A 96 3.08 0.57 -4.54
CA GLU A 96 2.10 -0.29 -3.88
C GLU A 96 2.60 -1.73 -3.75
N GLY A 97 2.69 -2.21 -2.52
CA GLY A 97 3.01 -3.60 -2.20
C GLY A 97 1.88 -4.58 -2.55
N ALA A 98 2.17 -5.87 -2.47
CA ALA A 98 1.21 -6.95 -2.62
C ALA A 98 0.93 -7.62 -1.27
N GLY A 99 -0.34 -7.68 -0.85
CA GLY A 99 -0.74 -8.25 0.44
C GLY A 99 -0.15 -7.48 1.65
N GLY A 100 0.36 -8.20 2.63
CA GLY A 100 0.98 -7.64 3.83
C GLY A 100 2.51 -7.57 3.75
N CYS A 101 3.15 -7.09 4.83
CA CYS A 101 4.61 -6.90 4.89
C CYS A 101 5.39 -8.18 4.54
N LEU A 102 5.03 -9.29 5.15
CA LEU A 102 5.75 -10.57 5.07
C LEU A 102 5.16 -11.51 4.00
N VAL A 103 4.52 -10.96 2.97
CA VAL A 103 4.13 -11.76 1.81
C VAL A 103 5.39 -12.09 1.01
N PRO A 104 5.67 -13.39 0.73
CA PRO A 104 6.89 -13.79 0.04
C PRO A 104 6.90 -13.37 -1.44
N LEU A 105 8.02 -12.84 -1.88
CA LEU A 105 8.35 -12.68 -3.31
C LEU A 105 8.96 -13.97 -3.86
N ASN A 106 9.85 -14.57 -3.08
CA ASN A 106 10.55 -15.83 -3.33
C ASN A 106 10.88 -16.50 -1.97
N ASP A 107 11.81 -17.46 -1.92
CA ASP A 107 12.17 -18.17 -0.69
C ASP A 107 12.95 -17.28 0.31
N ASP A 108 13.61 -16.22 -0.14
CA ASP A 108 14.48 -15.38 0.68
C ASP A 108 13.91 -13.99 0.95
N ASP A 109 13.09 -13.46 0.04
CA ASP A 109 12.64 -12.07 0.06
C ASP A 109 11.14 -11.92 0.29
N PHE A 110 10.77 -10.89 1.05
CA PHE A 110 9.39 -10.48 1.25
C PHE A 110 9.07 -9.19 0.49
N VAL A 111 7.78 -8.94 0.26
CA VAL A 111 7.29 -7.72 -0.41
C VAL A 111 7.84 -6.45 0.23
N ILE A 112 7.96 -6.41 1.55
CA ILE A 112 8.51 -5.25 2.26
C ILE A 112 10.00 -4.99 1.99
N SER A 113 10.75 -5.98 1.48
CA SER A 113 12.16 -5.81 1.08
C SER A 113 12.33 -4.74 0.02
N LEU A 114 11.29 -4.53 -0.81
CA LEU A 114 11.26 -3.45 -1.82
C LEU A 114 11.30 -2.06 -1.17
N ALA A 115 10.61 -1.85 -0.04
CA ALA A 115 10.65 -0.57 0.67
C ALA A 115 12.09 -0.25 1.12
N LYS A 116 12.82 -1.24 1.62
CA LYS A 116 14.21 -1.09 2.03
C LYS A 116 15.13 -0.84 0.83
N LYS A 117 14.96 -1.63 -0.25
CA LYS A 117 15.73 -1.48 -1.49
C LYS A 117 15.62 -0.09 -2.08
N PHE A 118 14.42 0.50 -2.07
CA PHE A 118 14.16 1.81 -2.67
C PHE A 118 14.18 2.98 -1.67
N LYS A 119 14.60 2.72 -0.42
CA LYS A 119 14.63 3.72 0.66
C LYS A 119 13.31 4.48 0.78
N ALA A 120 12.20 3.76 0.63
CA ALA A 120 10.87 4.33 0.68
C ALA A 120 10.36 4.43 2.12
N GLU A 121 9.62 5.51 2.41
CA GLU A 121 8.92 5.69 3.67
C GLU A 121 7.63 4.84 3.65
N VAL A 122 7.45 3.99 4.65
CA VAL A 122 6.36 3.02 4.69
C VAL A 122 5.07 3.66 5.21
N ILE A 123 3.95 3.33 4.58
CA ILE A 123 2.61 3.65 5.07
C ILE A 123 1.88 2.32 5.31
N LEU A 124 1.40 2.13 6.54
CA LEU A 124 0.70 0.91 6.93
C LEU A 124 -0.82 1.10 6.84
N VAL A 125 -1.48 0.37 5.97
CA VAL A 125 -2.94 0.35 5.88
C VAL A 125 -3.51 -0.75 6.78
N SER A 126 -4.38 -0.38 7.69
CA SER A 126 -5.05 -1.27 8.64
C SER A 126 -6.56 -1.26 8.38
N ASN A 127 -7.09 -2.38 7.91
CA ASN A 127 -8.53 -2.61 7.87
C ASN A 127 -9.02 -3.04 9.25
N LEU A 128 -10.16 -2.49 9.71
CA LEU A 128 -10.70 -2.72 11.05
C LEU A 128 -11.72 -3.87 11.04
N TYR A 129 -11.30 -5.03 11.50
CA TYR A 129 -12.11 -6.24 11.69
C TYR A 129 -11.70 -6.93 13.00
N LEU A 130 -12.48 -7.93 13.44
CA LEU A 130 -12.15 -8.70 14.65
C LEU A 130 -10.81 -9.44 14.47
N GLY A 131 -9.80 -9.09 15.28
CA GLY A 131 -8.41 -9.55 15.15
C GLY A 131 -7.45 -8.56 14.52
N SER A 132 -7.92 -7.46 13.91
CA SER A 132 -7.07 -6.47 13.24
C SER A 132 -6.07 -5.77 14.17
N ILE A 133 -6.41 -5.58 15.45
CA ILE A 133 -5.45 -5.03 16.44
C ILE A 133 -4.19 -5.90 16.48
N ASN A 134 -4.35 -7.22 16.63
CA ASN A 134 -3.22 -8.16 16.66
C ASN A 134 -2.39 -8.06 15.37
N HIS A 135 -3.03 -8.13 14.19
CA HIS A 135 -2.33 -8.09 12.91
C HIS A 135 -1.63 -6.75 12.66
N THR A 136 -2.24 -5.65 13.11
CA THR A 136 -1.64 -4.31 13.00
C THR A 136 -0.43 -4.19 13.90
N LEU A 137 -0.52 -4.62 15.16
CA LEU A 137 0.59 -4.55 16.10
C LEU A 137 1.76 -5.46 15.70
N LEU A 138 1.49 -6.67 15.19
CA LEU A 138 2.54 -7.56 14.66
C LEU A 138 3.24 -6.94 13.45
N SER A 139 2.50 -6.34 12.51
CA SER A 139 3.08 -5.65 11.36
C SER A 139 3.91 -4.44 11.78
N ALA A 140 3.40 -3.64 12.70
CA ALA A 140 4.10 -2.46 13.23
C ALA A 140 5.37 -2.84 14.02
N ASP A 141 5.32 -3.90 14.83
CA ASP A 141 6.48 -4.40 15.56
C ASP A 141 7.57 -4.88 14.61
N TYR A 142 7.19 -5.62 13.56
CA TYR A 142 8.13 -6.03 12.52
C TYR A 142 8.80 -4.83 11.83
N LEU A 143 8.02 -3.84 11.41
CA LEU A 143 8.54 -2.62 10.78
C LEU A 143 9.51 -1.87 11.71
N LYS A 144 9.16 -1.74 12.98
CA LYS A 144 9.98 -1.05 13.98
C LYS A 144 11.28 -1.78 14.26
N ARG A 145 11.24 -3.10 14.50
CA ARG A 145 12.45 -3.92 14.80
C ARG A 145 13.43 -3.97 13.64
N ASN A 146 12.94 -3.85 12.40
CA ASN A 146 13.78 -3.85 11.20
C ASN A 146 14.14 -2.43 10.71
N ASN A 147 13.87 -1.40 11.54
CA ASN A 147 14.22 0.00 11.29
C ASN A 147 13.65 0.56 9.97
N PHE A 148 12.43 0.18 9.60
CA PHE A 148 11.74 0.81 8.48
C PHE A 148 11.29 2.22 8.88
N PRO A 149 11.54 3.25 8.05
CA PRO A 149 10.93 4.57 8.26
C PRO A 149 9.43 4.46 7.98
N VAL A 150 8.60 4.72 8.99
CA VAL A 150 7.15 4.65 8.88
C VAL A 150 6.56 6.05 8.94
N LYS A 151 5.91 6.49 7.86
CA LYS A 151 5.19 7.77 7.76
C LYS A 151 4.01 7.83 8.72
N GLY A 152 3.26 6.74 8.80
CA GLY A 152 2.10 6.62 9.65
C GLY A 152 1.19 5.47 9.26
N ILE A 153 -0.01 5.47 9.84
CA ILE A 153 -1.02 4.45 9.62
C ILE A 153 -2.28 5.06 8.98
N VAL A 154 -2.93 4.29 8.14
CA VAL A 154 -4.23 4.59 7.56
C VAL A 154 -5.23 3.55 8.03
N PHE A 155 -6.33 3.99 8.60
CA PHE A 155 -7.44 3.11 8.94
C PHE A 155 -8.45 3.06 7.81
N ASN A 156 -8.88 1.85 7.44
CA ASN A 156 -9.88 1.62 6.40
C ASN A 156 -11.00 0.73 6.92
N GLY A 157 -12.24 1.03 6.52
CA GLY A 157 -13.43 0.26 6.87
C GLY A 157 -14.27 0.86 7.99
N PRO A 158 -15.14 0.06 8.63
CA PRO A 158 -16.05 0.55 9.68
C PRO A 158 -15.30 1.20 10.83
N SER A 159 -15.85 2.30 11.35
CA SER A 159 -15.23 3.02 12.48
C SER A 159 -15.19 2.16 13.73
N ASN A 160 -14.02 2.06 14.36
CA ASN A 160 -13.83 1.44 15.65
C ASN A 160 -12.84 2.27 16.49
N PRO A 161 -13.34 3.36 17.13
CA PRO A 161 -12.48 4.31 17.84
C PRO A 161 -11.62 3.68 18.93
N GLU A 162 -12.12 2.65 19.61
CA GLU A 162 -11.35 1.99 20.67
C GLU A 162 -10.20 1.14 20.12
N SER A 163 -10.43 0.39 19.02
CA SER A 163 -9.37 -0.34 18.34
C SER A 163 -8.29 0.61 17.80
N GLU A 164 -8.72 1.72 17.17
CA GLU A 164 -7.80 2.73 16.65
C GLU A 164 -6.96 3.37 17.75
N ARG A 165 -7.61 3.77 18.85
CA ARG A 165 -6.94 4.36 20.01
C ARG A 165 -5.84 3.43 20.56
N LEU A 166 -6.16 2.13 20.71
CA LEU A 166 -5.20 1.13 21.18
C LEU A 166 -4.06 0.93 20.18
N ILE A 167 -4.36 0.82 18.90
CA ILE A 167 -3.33 0.68 17.85
C ILE A 167 -2.38 1.88 17.87
N LEU A 168 -2.90 3.10 17.85
CA LEU A 168 -2.09 4.32 17.87
C LEU A 168 -1.24 4.42 19.13
N LYS A 169 -1.82 4.10 20.30
CA LYS A 169 -1.10 4.10 21.58
C LYS A 169 0.09 3.13 21.57
N HIS A 170 -0.09 1.91 21.07
CA HIS A 170 0.96 0.89 21.12
C HIS A 170 1.99 1.02 20.00
N THR A 171 1.57 1.48 18.81
CA THR A 171 2.50 1.68 17.70
C THR A 171 3.29 2.98 17.83
N GLY A 172 2.70 4.02 18.42
CA GLY A 172 3.24 5.37 18.39
C GLY A 172 3.16 6.02 16.99
N TYR A 173 2.51 5.38 16.03
CA TYR A 173 2.33 5.93 14.69
C TYR A 173 1.24 6.99 14.68
N ARG A 174 1.40 8.00 13.84
CA ARG A 174 0.34 8.97 13.60
C ARG A 174 -0.71 8.38 12.63
N CYS A 175 -1.97 8.74 12.83
CA CYS A 175 -3.01 8.47 11.87
C CYS A 175 -2.91 9.49 10.72
N LEU A 176 -2.69 8.99 9.50
CA LEU A 176 -2.63 9.84 8.30
C LEU A 176 -4.01 10.09 7.72
N LEU A 177 -4.85 9.07 7.71
CA LEU A 177 -6.20 9.16 7.15
C LEU A 177 -7.08 8.07 7.76
N ARG A 178 -8.36 8.37 7.85
CA ARG A 178 -9.40 7.40 8.09
C ARG A 178 -10.34 7.35 6.88
N ILE A 179 -10.42 6.18 6.25
CA ILE A 179 -11.32 5.90 5.15
C ILE A 179 -12.49 5.09 5.71
N ASN A 180 -13.69 5.64 5.65
CA ASN A 180 -14.89 4.91 6.07
C ASN A 180 -15.28 3.87 5.03
N GLN A 181 -16.15 2.95 5.43
CA GLN A 181 -16.78 2.05 4.47
C GLN A 181 -17.77 2.84 3.63
N GLU A 182 -17.44 3.06 2.37
CA GLU A 182 -18.29 3.76 1.41
C GLU A 182 -19.06 2.73 0.57
N GLU A 183 -20.33 2.95 0.32
CA GLU A 183 -21.11 2.09 -0.57
C GLU A 183 -20.61 2.16 -2.00
N THR A 184 -20.16 3.34 -2.41
CA THR A 184 -19.58 3.59 -3.74
C THR A 184 -18.48 4.64 -3.62
N VAL A 185 -17.35 4.36 -4.24
CA VAL A 185 -16.25 5.33 -4.33
C VAL A 185 -16.43 6.18 -5.57
N THR A 186 -16.90 7.41 -5.37
CA THR A 186 -17.09 8.42 -6.43
C THR A 186 -15.91 9.37 -6.49
N ASN A 187 -15.83 10.19 -7.55
CA ASN A 187 -14.83 11.27 -7.64
C ASN A 187 -14.95 12.26 -6.47
N GLU A 188 -16.17 12.53 -5.99
CA GLU A 188 -16.40 13.40 -4.83
C GLU A 188 -15.81 12.77 -3.57
N THR A 189 -16.05 11.47 -3.34
CA THR A 189 -15.46 10.69 -2.24
C THR A 189 -13.93 10.72 -2.31
N MET A 190 -13.35 10.52 -3.49
CA MET A 190 -11.91 10.59 -3.71
C MET A 190 -11.33 11.96 -3.37
N MET A 191 -11.96 13.04 -3.85
CA MET A 191 -11.54 14.42 -3.57
C MET A 191 -11.66 14.77 -2.08
N LYS A 192 -12.72 14.31 -1.41
CA LYS A 192 -12.90 14.46 0.04
C LYS A 192 -11.71 13.88 0.80
N TYR A 193 -11.36 12.61 0.54
CA TYR A 193 -10.24 11.96 1.22
C TYR A 193 -8.88 12.53 0.83
N ALA A 194 -8.68 12.90 -0.43
CA ALA A 194 -7.45 13.55 -0.88
C ALA A 194 -7.23 14.89 -0.16
N ASN A 195 -8.27 15.70 0.02
CA ASN A 195 -8.20 16.96 0.76
C ASN A 195 -7.91 16.75 2.25
N GLN A 196 -8.57 15.77 2.89
CA GLN A 196 -8.28 15.40 4.27
C GLN A 196 -6.84 14.93 4.45
N LEU A 197 -6.33 14.11 3.53
CA LEU A 197 -4.96 13.63 3.56
C LEU A 197 -3.95 14.77 3.43
N ARG A 198 -4.19 15.75 2.54
CA ARG A 198 -3.31 16.92 2.41
C ARG A 198 -3.14 17.70 3.72
N LEU A 199 -4.22 17.82 4.51
CA LEU A 199 -4.17 18.52 5.80
C LEU A 199 -3.33 17.78 6.85
N SER A 200 -3.31 16.45 6.79
CA SER A 200 -2.55 15.60 7.73
C SER A 200 -1.16 15.21 7.22
N TRP A 201 -0.79 15.59 5.99
CA TRP A 201 0.43 15.10 5.34
C TRP A 201 1.72 15.75 5.83
N GLN A 202 1.65 16.87 6.53
CA GLN A 202 2.81 17.62 7.02
C GLN A 202 3.67 16.86 8.04
#